data_d2e5f2c25a654e01372856eb8afb820e
#
_entry.id   d2e5f2c25a654e01372856eb8afb820e
#
_cell.length_a   1.000
_cell.length_b   1.000
_cell.length_c   1.000
_cell.angle_alpha   90.00
_cell.angle_beta   90.00
_cell.angle_gamma   90.00
#
_symmetry.space_group_name_H-M   'P 1'
#
loop_
_entity.id
_entity.type
_entity.pdbx_description
1 polymer ?
#
loop_
_entity_poly.entity_id
_entity_poly.type
_entity_poly.pdbx_seq_one_letter_code
_entity_poly.pdbx_strand_id
1 'polypeptide(L)'
;MDEQLTFEFEQRPTIKGFPELRWTGKRPYRSTQYYPAQLRESYGEEQSGWINKIFWGDNLQVMSHMLRDFRGKIDLIYIDPPFDSKADYKKQIKIRRKSVYGDMSSFEEKQYGDIWTNDEYLQFMYERLIILRELLSENGSIFLHCDWHKSAYLKIIMDEVFGNGGNNAAGPGYKNEIIWQRTGAHNDAGKYGVVHDTIYWYTKSSKYYFSMEMIPLTEEHVNSR
;
A
#
# COMPACT_ATOMS: atom_id res chain seq x y z
N MET A 1 18.00 -16.04 -28.38
CA MET A 1 17.80 -14.89 -27.48
C MET A 1 16.42 -15.10 -26.90
N ASP A 2 16.34 -15.48 -25.62
CA ASP A 2 15.05 -15.63 -24.98
C ASP A 2 14.41 -14.25 -24.89
N GLU A 3 13.26 -14.09 -25.52
CA GLU A 3 12.49 -12.85 -25.50
C GLU A 3 12.07 -12.58 -24.04
N GLN A 4 12.52 -11.49 -23.46
CA GLN A 4 12.20 -11.15 -22.08
C GLN A 4 10.70 -10.85 -21.97
N LEU A 5 9.98 -11.62 -21.16
CA LEU A 5 8.55 -11.44 -20.93
C LEU A 5 8.25 -10.04 -20.38
N THR A 6 7.36 -9.32 -21.06
CA THR A 6 6.93 -7.98 -20.69
C THR A 6 5.43 -7.96 -20.46
N PHE A 7 4.98 -7.30 -19.40
CA PHE A 7 3.56 -7.07 -19.13
C PHE A 7 3.20 -5.64 -19.45
N GLU A 8 2.19 -5.45 -20.30
CA GLU A 8 1.62 -4.15 -20.61
C GLU A 8 0.39 -3.88 -19.73
N PHE A 9 0.18 -2.60 -19.40
CA PHE A 9 -0.91 -2.16 -18.53
C PHE A 9 -1.88 -1.27 -19.29
N GLU A 10 -3.17 -1.51 -19.08
CA GLU A 10 -4.21 -0.67 -19.62
C GLU A 10 -4.21 0.69 -18.92
N GLN A 11 -4.11 1.75 -19.70
CA GLN A 11 -4.17 3.11 -19.19
C GLN A 11 -5.62 3.52 -18.98
N ARG A 12 -5.95 3.98 -17.79
CA ARG A 12 -7.27 4.55 -17.56
C ARG A 12 -7.38 5.93 -18.21
N PRO A 13 -8.54 6.26 -18.79
CA PRO A 13 -8.78 7.61 -19.28
C PRO A 13 -8.83 8.60 -18.11
N THR A 14 -8.40 9.83 -18.36
CA THR A 14 -8.51 10.92 -17.40
C THR A 14 -9.98 11.14 -17.02
N ILE A 15 -10.26 11.23 -15.72
CA ILE A 15 -11.61 11.45 -15.23
C ILE A 15 -11.94 12.95 -15.38
N LYS A 16 -12.85 13.26 -16.30
CA LYS A 16 -13.27 14.65 -16.56
C LYS A 16 -13.89 15.26 -15.29
N GLY A 17 -13.40 16.45 -14.92
CA GLY A 17 -13.93 17.21 -13.78
C GLY A 17 -13.33 16.84 -12.43
N PHE A 18 -12.33 15.93 -12.40
CA PHE A 18 -11.60 15.58 -11.18
C PHE A 18 -10.15 16.08 -11.24
N PRO A 19 -9.56 16.43 -10.07
CA PRO A 19 -8.18 16.86 -10.02
C PRO A 19 -7.23 15.74 -10.40
N GLU A 20 -6.21 16.06 -11.16
CA GLU A 20 -5.07 15.21 -11.46
C GLU A 20 -3.86 15.78 -10.72
N LEU A 21 -3.14 14.92 -9.98
CA LEU A 21 -1.94 15.34 -9.30
C LEU A 21 -0.76 15.38 -10.28
N ARG A 22 -0.05 16.50 -10.32
CA ARG A 22 1.16 16.67 -11.12
C ARG A 22 2.36 16.95 -10.24
N TRP A 23 3.48 16.34 -10.59
CA TRP A 23 4.78 16.58 -9.95
C TRP A 23 5.88 16.57 -11.02
N THR A 24 7.05 17.10 -10.66
CA THR A 24 8.21 17.14 -11.55
C THR A 24 8.68 15.72 -11.85
N GLY A 25 8.80 15.37 -13.11
CA GLY A 25 9.21 14.04 -13.54
C GLY A 25 8.12 12.98 -13.49
N LYS A 26 6.83 13.35 -13.32
CA LYS A 26 5.72 12.41 -13.47
C LYS A 26 5.80 11.74 -14.85
N ARG A 27 5.89 10.44 -14.85
CA ARG A 27 5.90 9.62 -16.06
C ARG A 27 4.87 8.50 -15.97
N PRO A 28 4.23 8.17 -17.09
CA PRO A 28 3.28 7.06 -17.13
C PRO A 28 4.03 5.73 -16.90
N TYR A 29 3.41 4.83 -16.14
CA TYR A 29 3.91 3.47 -15.95
C TYR A 29 3.03 2.53 -16.79
N ARG A 30 3.51 2.13 -17.98
CA ARG A 30 2.72 1.43 -18.99
C ARG A 30 3.06 -0.04 -19.12
N SER A 31 4.21 -0.44 -18.64
CA SER A 31 4.68 -1.83 -18.75
C SER A 31 5.74 -2.11 -17.71
N THR A 32 5.94 -3.39 -17.42
CA THR A 32 7.05 -3.89 -16.61
C THR A 32 7.62 -5.16 -17.21
N GLN A 33 8.91 -5.37 -17.02
CA GLN A 33 9.57 -6.62 -17.37
C GLN A 33 9.30 -7.66 -16.28
N TYR A 34 9.27 -8.93 -16.66
CA TYR A 34 9.21 -10.03 -15.72
C TYR A 34 10.56 -10.22 -15.03
N TYR A 35 10.56 -10.18 -13.69
CA TYR A 35 11.73 -10.47 -12.86
C TYR A 35 11.50 -11.80 -12.14
N PRO A 36 12.24 -12.88 -12.47
CA PRO A 36 12.04 -14.18 -11.84
C PRO A 36 12.47 -14.15 -10.38
N ALA A 37 11.63 -14.68 -9.50
CA ALA A 37 12.02 -14.95 -8.12
C ALA A 37 12.58 -16.37 -7.98
N GLN A 38 13.50 -16.55 -7.03
CA GLN A 38 14.07 -17.86 -6.69
C GLN A 38 13.46 -18.35 -5.39
N LEU A 39 13.05 -19.61 -5.35
CA LEU A 39 12.64 -20.25 -4.12
C LEU A 39 13.87 -20.43 -3.23
N ARG A 40 13.85 -19.84 -2.04
CA ARG A 40 14.94 -19.93 -1.07
C ARG A 40 14.71 -21.05 -0.07
N GLU A 41 13.55 -21.09 0.54
CA GLU A 41 13.19 -22.01 1.61
C GLU A 41 11.71 -22.38 1.49
N SER A 42 11.35 -23.59 1.91
CA SER A 42 9.96 -24.03 1.98
C SER A 42 9.72 -24.76 3.29
N TYR A 43 8.62 -24.42 3.98
CA TYR A 43 8.24 -25.02 5.25
C TYR A 43 6.78 -25.48 5.17
N GLY A 44 6.51 -26.66 5.73
CA GLY A 44 5.18 -27.26 5.73
C GLY A 44 4.81 -27.91 4.41
N GLU A 45 3.57 -28.35 4.33
CA GLU A 45 3.00 -29.02 3.17
C GLU A 45 1.94 -28.14 2.51
N GLU A 46 1.81 -28.31 1.20
CA GLU A 46 0.77 -27.65 0.42
C GLU A 46 -0.61 -28.23 0.83
N GLN A 47 -1.57 -27.34 1.11
CA GLN A 47 -2.93 -27.71 1.46
C GLN A 47 -3.89 -27.28 0.34
N SER A 48 -4.56 -28.27 -0.26
CA SER A 48 -5.53 -28.02 -1.35
C SER A 48 -4.98 -27.20 -2.53
N GLY A 49 -3.72 -27.41 -2.89
CA GLY A 49 -3.07 -26.67 -3.98
C GLY A 49 -2.52 -25.28 -3.57
N TRP A 50 -2.48 -24.98 -2.27
CA TRP A 50 -2.03 -23.69 -1.77
C TRP A 50 -0.97 -23.82 -0.68
N ILE A 51 0.05 -22.96 -0.76
CA ILE A 51 1.02 -22.68 0.31
C ILE A 51 1.21 -21.18 0.43
N ASN A 52 1.29 -20.68 1.67
CA ASN A 52 1.57 -19.27 1.91
C ASN A 52 2.97 -18.90 1.42
N LYS A 53 3.09 -17.72 0.82
CA LYS A 53 4.35 -17.27 0.21
C LYS A 53 4.79 -15.96 0.82
N ILE A 54 6.09 -15.85 1.13
CA ILE A 54 6.76 -14.63 1.53
C ILE A 54 7.76 -14.27 0.45
N PHE A 55 7.64 -13.08 -0.09
CA PHE A 55 8.58 -12.55 -1.08
C PHE A 55 9.48 -11.51 -0.42
N TRP A 56 10.76 -11.58 -0.69
CA TRP A 56 11.74 -10.63 -0.21
C TRP A 56 12.51 -10.02 -1.38
N GLY A 57 12.49 -8.68 -1.48
CA GLY A 57 13.14 -7.93 -2.55
C GLY A 57 12.48 -6.57 -2.77
N ASP A 58 12.91 -5.86 -3.79
CA ASP A 58 12.20 -4.66 -4.25
C ASP A 58 10.77 -5.02 -4.64
N ASN A 59 9.81 -4.34 -4.05
CA ASN A 59 8.39 -4.72 -4.18
C ASN A 59 7.86 -4.54 -5.63
N LEU A 60 8.42 -3.62 -6.44
CA LEU A 60 8.03 -3.48 -7.83
C LEU A 60 8.46 -4.71 -8.65
N GLN A 61 9.69 -5.22 -8.42
CA GLN A 61 10.19 -6.43 -9.05
C GLN A 61 9.43 -7.67 -8.58
N VAL A 62 9.15 -7.76 -7.27
CA VAL A 62 8.33 -8.84 -6.70
C VAL A 62 6.93 -8.86 -7.32
N MET A 63 6.26 -7.72 -7.40
CA MET A 63 4.93 -7.63 -8.02
C MET A 63 4.96 -7.99 -9.51
N SER A 64 6.02 -7.63 -10.22
CA SER A 64 6.20 -8.04 -11.62
C SER A 64 6.33 -9.57 -11.74
N HIS A 65 7.05 -10.23 -10.82
CA HIS A 65 7.09 -11.68 -10.74
C HIS A 65 5.68 -12.28 -10.52
N MET A 66 4.92 -11.67 -9.61
CA MET A 66 3.57 -12.14 -9.29
C MET A 66 2.59 -12.01 -10.45
N LEU A 67 2.76 -11.07 -11.36
CA LEU A 67 1.86 -10.86 -12.50
C LEU A 67 1.70 -12.12 -13.35
N ARG A 68 2.74 -12.94 -13.51
CA ARG A 68 2.66 -14.17 -14.31
C ARG A 68 1.57 -15.12 -13.82
N ASP A 69 1.47 -15.30 -12.50
CA ASP A 69 0.60 -16.30 -11.90
C ASP A 69 -0.65 -15.70 -11.23
N PHE A 70 -0.59 -14.42 -10.82
CA PHE A 70 -1.60 -13.76 -9.98
C PHE A 70 -2.28 -12.53 -10.62
N ARG A 71 -2.00 -12.19 -11.90
CA ARG A 71 -2.68 -11.08 -12.56
C ARG A 71 -4.19 -11.29 -12.53
N GLY A 72 -4.93 -10.33 -11.94
CA GLY A 72 -6.38 -10.38 -11.83
C GLY A 72 -6.94 -11.44 -10.89
N LYS A 73 -6.14 -11.97 -9.95
CA LYS A 73 -6.54 -13.06 -9.06
C LYS A 73 -6.52 -12.74 -7.57
N ILE A 74 -5.98 -11.59 -7.17
CA ILE A 74 -5.87 -11.24 -5.76
C ILE A 74 -7.15 -10.51 -5.33
N ASP A 75 -7.87 -11.06 -4.35
CA ASP A 75 -9.15 -10.52 -3.91
C ASP A 75 -9.00 -9.42 -2.86
N LEU A 76 -7.93 -9.45 -2.09
CA LEU A 76 -7.66 -8.46 -1.05
C LEU A 76 -6.19 -8.05 -1.06
N ILE A 77 -5.97 -6.75 -1.12
CA ILE A 77 -4.65 -6.13 -0.96
C ILE A 77 -4.71 -5.17 0.22
N TYR A 78 -3.78 -5.31 1.16
CA TYR A 78 -3.53 -4.32 2.20
C TYR A 78 -2.08 -3.86 2.08
N ILE A 79 -1.88 -2.55 1.97
CA ILE A 79 -0.55 -1.97 1.90
C ILE A 79 -0.34 -0.92 2.97
N ASP A 80 0.84 -0.97 3.56
CA ASP A 80 1.35 -0.02 4.55
C ASP A 80 2.72 0.46 4.05
N PRO A 81 2.73 1.42 3.10
CA PRO A 81 3.97 1.88 2.48
C PRO A 81 4.76 2.78 3.43
N PRO A 82 6.04 3.07 3.14
CA PRO A 82 6.78 4.10 3.84
C PRO A 82 6.00 5.42 3.86
N PHE A 83 5.93 6.09 5.02
CA PHE A 83 5.11 7.30 5.19
C PHE A 83 5.82 8.59 4.76
N ASP A 84 7.07 8.51 4.28
CA ASP A 84 7.94 9.66 4.02
C ASP A 84 8.07 10.57 5.26
N SER A 85 8.13 9.93 6.41
CA SER A 85 8.25 10.58 7.73
C SER A 85 9.63 11.20 7.96
N LYS A 86 10.55 11.04 7.00
CA LYS A 86 11.97 11.40 7.08
C LYS A 86 12.73 10.68 8.20
N ALA A 87 12.16 9.61 8.73
CA ALA A 87 12.80 8.74 9.69
C ALA A 87 13.66 7.69 8.98
N ASP A 88 14.92 7.57 9.36
CA ASP A 88 15.76 6.46 8.94
C ASP A 88 15.39 5.21 9.76
N TYR A 89 14.74 4.25 9.16
CA TYR A 89 14.45 2.95 9.78
C TYR A 89 15.72 2.09 9.76
N LYS A 90 16.42 2.08 10.90
CA LYS A 90 17.64 1.30 11.11
C LYS A 90 17.35 0.13 12.03
N LYS A 91 17.72 -1.08 11.62
CA LYS A 91 17.66 -2.25 12.47
C LYS A 91 18.93 -2.33 13.32
N GLN A 92 18.80 -2.12 14.63
CA GLN A 92 19.89 -2.43 15.56
C GLN A 92 20.01 -3.95 15.74
N ILE A 93 21.02 -4.54 15.16
CA ILE A 93 21.37 -5.94 15.42
C ILE A 93 22.15 -5.99 16.73
N LYS A 94 21.49 -6.33 17.84
CA LYS A 94 22.16 -6.61 19.11
C LYS A 94 22.85 -7.97 19.03
N ILE A 95 24.13 -7.99 18.74
CA ILE A 95 24.94 -9.19 18.88
C ILE A 95 25.12 -9.47 20.38
N ARG A 96 24.48 -10.52 20.87
CA ARG A 96 24.69 -11.02 22.23
C ARG A 96 26.08 -11.58 22.34
N ARG A 97 27.08 -10.80 22.81
CA ARG A 97 28.23 -11.25 23.61
C ARG A 97 29.13 -10.09 24.04
N LYS A 98 29.38 -10.06 25.38
CA LYS A 98 30.43 -9.42 26.18
C LYS A 98 30.81 -7.95 25.86
N SER A 99 30.60 -7.12 26.88
CA SER A 99 31.23 -5.80 27.04
C SER A 99 32.74 -5.93 26.90
N VAL A 100 33.27 -5.46 25.80
CA VAL A 100 34.65 -4.99 25.71
C VAL A 100 34.56 -3.51 25.43
N TYR A 101 35.12 -2.68 26.28
CA TYR A 101 35.31 -1.26 26.06
C TYR A 101 36.14 -1.07 24.78
N GLY A 102 35.55 -0.55 23.74
CA GLY A 102 36.19 -0.24 22.47
C GLY A 102 35.09 0.03 21.44
N ASP A 103 35.19 1.15 20.75
CA ASP A 103 34.33 1.61 19.68
C ASP A 103 33.74 0.47 18.84
N MET A 104 32.60 -0.04 19.23
CA MET A 104 31.84 -0.94 18.39
C MET A 104 30.93 -0.07 17.52
N SER A 105 31.38 0.18 16.28
CA SER A 105 30.49 0.54 15.21
C SER A 105 29.36 -0.49 15.18
N SER A 106 28.17 -0.12 15.66
CA SER A 106 26.98 -0.89 15.42
C SER A 106 26.82 -1.00 13.90
N PHE A 107 26.88 -2.21 13.37
CA PHE A 107 26.48 -2.42 11.98
C PHE A 107 24.97 -2.12 11.91
N GLU A 108 24.66 -0.89 11.58
CA GLU A 108 23.30 -0.47 11.27
C GLU A 108 23.05 -0.84 9.81
N GLU A 109 22.31 -1.90 9.58
CA GLU A 109 21.81 -2.20 8.25
C GLU A 109 20.63 -1.27 7.95
N LYS A 110 20.81 -0.35 7.01
CA LYS A 110 19.75 0.54 6.54
C LYS A 110 18.71 -0.31 5.83
N GLN A 111 17.57 -0.53 6.47
CA GLN A 111 16.49 -1.38 5.91
C GLN A 111 15.81 -0.71 4.72
N TYR A 112 15.51 0.57 4.83
CA TYR A 112 15.19 1.50 3.75
C TYR A 112 15.31 2.94 4.27
N GLY A 113 15.62 3.88 3.36
CA GLY A 113 15.62 5.30 3.69
C GLY A 113 14.24 5.88 3.42
N ASP A 114 13.65 6.47 4.43
CA ASP A 114 12.39 7.23 4.32
C ASP A 114 12.65 8.71 3.97
N ILE A 115 13.80 8.96 3.30
CA ILE A 115 14.20 10.29 2.84
C ILE A 115 13.99 10.34 1.33
N TRP A 116 12.82 10.80 0.96
CA TRP A 116 12.43 10.98 -0.44
C TRP A 116 12.33 12.47 -0.74
N THR A 117 12.62 12.87 -1.98
CA THR A 117 11.99 14.08 -2.48
C THR A 117 10.49 13.79 -2.66
N ASN A 118 9.65 14.81 -2.47
CA ASN A 118 8.20 14.61 -2.61
C ASN A 118 7.81 14.00 -3.97
N ASP A 119 8.48 14.45 -5.04
CA ASP A 119 8.23 13.99 -6.39
C ASP A 119 8.62 12.51 -6.59
N GLU A 120 9.74 12.07 -6.02
CA GLU A 120 10.18 10.66 -6.05
C GLU A 120 9.20 9.76 -5.31
N TYR A 121 8.74 10.16 -4.13
CA TYR A 121 7.76 9.39 -3.37
C TYR A 121 6.44 9.22 -4.14
N LEU A 122 5.94 10.30 -4.75
CA LEU A 122 4.70 10.24 -5.51
C LEU A 122 4.83 9.33 -6.74
N GLN A 123 5.97 9.38 -7.44
CA GLN A 123 6.25 8.48 -8.56
C GLN A 123 6.38 7.02 -8.10
N PHE A 124 7.09 6.79 -6.98
CA PHE A 124 7.23 5.48 -6.37
C PHE A 124 5.86 4.86 -6.05
N MET A 125 4.97 5.60 -5.42
CA MET A 125 3.63 5.13 -5.09
C MET A 125 2.77 4.91 -6.34
N TYR A 126 2.83 5.82 -7.29
CA TYR A 126 2.06 5.76 -8.54
C TYR A 126 2.34 4.47 -9.33
N GLU A 127 3.61 4.14 -9.53
CA GLU A 127 4.01 2.93 -10.27
C GLU A 127 3.51 1.65 -9.57
N ARG A 128 3.62 1.62 -8.24
CA ARG A 128 3.20 0.47 -7.43
C ARG A 128 1.69 0.29 -7.39
N LEU A 129 0.95 1.37 -7.31
CA LEU A 129 -0.51 1.32 -7.32
C LEU A 129 -1.05 0.82 -8.66
N ILE A 130 -0.39 1.15 -9.78
CA ILE A 130 -0.76 0.63 -11.10
C ILE A 130 -0.60 -0.89 -11.14
N ILE A 131 0.56 -1.43 -10.72
CA ILE A 131 0.79 -2.87 -10.76
C ILE A 131 -0.09 -3.63 -9.75
N LEU A 132 -0.37 -3.04 -8.57
CA LEU A 132 -1.31 -3.59 -7.60
C LEU A 132 -2.73 -3.69 -8.17
N ARG A 133 -3.16 -2.70 -8.96
CA ARG A 133 -4.45 -2.75 -9.66
C ARG A 133 -4.50 -3.89 -10.68
N GLU A 134 -3.40 -4.18 -11.37
CA GLU A 134 -3.32 -5.30 -12.30
C GLU A 134 -3.39 -6.67 -11.59
N LEU A 135 -2.82 -6.79 -10.41
CA LEU A 135 -2.89 -7.99 -9.58
C LEU A 135 -4.30 -8.23 -9.02
N LEU A 136 -5.03 -7.15 -8.73
CA LEU A 136 -6.34 -7.21 -8.09
C LEU A 136 -7.37 -7.86 -9.01
N SER A 137 -8.18 -8.78 -8.46
CA SER A 137 -9.31 -9.41 -9.18
C SER A 137 -10.42 -8.37 -9.47
N GLU A 138 -11.34 -8.71 -10.36
CA GLU A 138 -12.47 -7.81 -10.70
C GLU A 138 -13.38 -7.51 -9.49
N ASN A 139 -13.43 -8.43 -8.52
CA ASN A 139 -14.19 -8.24 -7.27
C ASN A 139 -13.30 -7.78 -6.10
N GLY A 140 -12.04 -7.52 -6.38
CA GLY A 140 -11.02 -7.27 -5.37
C GLY A 140 -11.09 -5.88 -4.75
N SER A 141 -10.65 -5.81 -3.51
CA SER A 141 -10.53 -4.61 -2.69
C SER A 141 -9.08 -4.32 -2.33
N ILE A 142 -8.71 -3.04 -2.33
CA ILE A 142 -7.41 -2.58 -1.84
C ILE A 142 -7.60 -1.59 -0.70
N PHE A 143 -6.81 -1.77 0.35
CA PHE A 143 -6.71 -0.87 1.48
C PHE A 143 -5.30 -0.27 1.51
N LEU A 144 -5.21 1.05 1.51
CA LEU A 144 -3.96 1.79 1.64
C LEU A 144 -3.96 2.52 2.96
N HIS A 145 -3.04 2.12 3.84
CA HIS A 145 -2.80 2.76 5.13
C HIS A 145 -1.73 3.83 4.97
N CYS A 146 -1.97 5.01 5.49
CA CYS A 146 -1.02 6.10 5.49
C CYS A 146 -1.27 7.05 6.65
N ASP A 147 -0.24 7.80 7.00
CA ASP A 147 -0.36 8.88 7.97
C ASP A 147 -0.76 10.21 7.29
N TRP A 148 -0.87 11.23 8.10
CA TRP A 148 -1.29 12.57 7.65
C TRP A 148 -0.32 13.27 6.69
N HIS A 149 0.97 12.88 6.64
CA HIS A 149 1.98 13.58 5.82
C HIS A 149 1.67 13.50 4.33
N LYS A 150 1.18 12.35 3.87
CA LYS A 150 0.94 12.08 2.44
C LYS A 150 -0.49 11.68 2.11
N SER A 151 -1.37 11.54 3.09
CA SER A 151 -2.73 11.02 2.87
C SER A 151 -3.48 11.75 1.76
N ALA A 152 -3.46 13.08 1.75
CA ALA A 152 -4.15 13.88 0.73
C ALA A 152 -3.63 13.62 -0.70
N TYR A 153 -2.32 13.49 -0.88
CA TYR A 153 -1.72 13.20 -2.18
C TYR A 153 -2.00 11.77 -2.62
N LEU A 154 -1.90 10.82 -1.70
CA LEU A 154 -2.18 9.41 -1.97
C LEU A 154 -3.65 9.20 -2.34
N LYS A 155 -4.58 9.93 -1.71
CA LYS A 155 -6.01 9.93 -2.10
C LYS A 155 -6.19 10.28 -3.58
N ILE A 156 -5.55 11.35 -4.05
CA ILE A 156 -5.67 11.80 -5.45
C ILE A 156 -5.05 10.79 -6.40
N ILE A 157 -3.88 10.21 -6.06
CA ILE A 157 -3.25 9.16 -6.87
C ILE A 157 -4.12 7.91 -6.92
N MET A 158 -4.73 7.50 -5.81
CA MET A 158 -5.66 6.38 -5.77
C MET A 158 -6.90 6.63 -6.65
N ASP A 159 -7.45 7.85 -6.64
CA ASP A 159 -8.55 8.24 -7.53
C ASP A 159 -8.14 8.14 -9.01
N GLU A 160 -6.93 8.56 -9.34
CA GLU A 160 -6.39 8.47 -10.71
C GLU A 160 -6.24 7.01 -11.15
N VAL A 161 -5.72 6.14 -10.28
CA VAL A 161 -5.44 4.73 -10.61
C VAL A 161 -6.69 3.85 -10.57
N PHE A 162 -7.53 3.98 -9.55
CA PHE A 162 -8.67 3.08 -9.32
C PHE A 162 -10.01 3.71 -9.70
N GLY A 163 -10.12 5.03 -9.65
CA GLY A 163 -11.36 5.78 -9.81
C GLY A 163 -11.84 6.40 -8.50
N ASN A 164 -12.69 7.39 -8.63
CA ASN A 164 -13.20 8.18 -7.51
C ASN A 164 -14.51 7.65 -6.89
N GLY A 165 -14.97 6.46 -7.30
CA GLY A 165 -16.21 5.85 -6.80
C GLY A 165 -17.50 6.41 -7.38
N GLY A 166 -17.46 7.53 -8.12
CA GLY A 166 -18.68 8.19 -8.62
C GLY A 166 -19.59 8.71 -7.49
N ASN A 167 -20.84 8.94 -7.83
CA ASN A 167 -21.82 9.40 -6.85
C ASN A 167 -22.10 8.32 -5.78
N ASN A 168 -22.02 8.71 -4.52
CA ASN A 168 -22.24 7.85 -3.35
C ASN A 168 -21.35 6.57 -3.32
N ALA A 169 -20.15 6.65 -3.89
CA ALA A 169 -19.22 5.53 -3.99
C ALA A 169 -19.81 4.26 -4.67
N ALA A 170 -20.83 4.40 -5.50
CA ALA A 170 -21.49 3.29 -6.18
C ALA A 170 -20.68 2.72 -7.36
N GLY A 171 -19.82 3.55 -7.98
CA GLY A 171 -18.95 3.15 -9.08
C GLY A 171 -17.67 2.42 -8.64
N PRO A 172 -16.81 2.01 -9.57
CA PRO A 172 -15.47 1.47 -9.24
C PRO A 172 -14.60 2.54 -8.58
N GLY A 173 -13.62 2.11 -7.81
CA GLY A 173 -12.67 2.98 -7.14
C GLY A 173 -13.01 3.25 -5.69
N TYR A 174 -12.96 4.51 -5.27
CA TYR A 174 -13.15 4.93 -3.89
C TYR A 174 -14.44 4.43 -3.25
N LYS A 175 -14.33 3.89 -2.04
CA LYS A 175 -15.46 3.45 -1.22
C LYS A 175 -15.56 4.21 0.08
N ASN A 176 -14.47 4.25 0.84
CA ASN A 176 -14.49 4.83 2.17
C ASN A 176 -13.10 5.30 2.60
N GLU A 177 -13.09 6.21 3.56
CA GLU A 177 -11.95 6.60 4.38
C GLU A 177 -12.21 6.12 5.81
N ILE A 178 -11.30 5.29 6.31
CA ILE A 178 -11.35 4.75 7.67
C ILE A 178 -10.33 5.53 8.49
N ILE A 179 -10.79 6.12 9.58
CA ILE A 179 -9.94 6.83 10.52
C ILE A 179 -9.52 5.85 11.61
N TRP A 180 -8.21 5.58 11.67
CA TRP A 180 -7.62 4.69 12.65
C TRP A 180 -6.98 5.49 13.78
N GLN A 181 -7.56 5.45 14.96
CA GLN A 181 -6.97 6.10 16.13
C GLN A 181 -5.74 5.35 16.61
N ARG A 182 -4.56 5.99 16.52
CA ARG A 182 -3.26 5.41 16.94
C ARG A 182 -2.99 5.59 18.43
N THR A 183 -3.22 6.79 18.90
CA THR A 183 -2.82 7.22 20.25
C THR A 183 -3.92 8.07 20.87
N GLY A 184 -3.82 8.31 22.18
CA GLY A 184 -4.60 9.36 22.84
C GLY A 184 -4.19 10.76 22.43
N ALA A 185 -4.96 11.75 22.83
CA ALA A 185 -4.63 13.16 22.59
C ALA A 185 -3.29 13.52 23.26
N HIS A 186 -2.43 14.21 22.52
CA HIS A 186 -1.18 14.76 23.00
C HIS A 186 -1.28 16.29 23.09
N ASN A 187 -0.75 16.86 24.16
CA ASN A 187 -0.57 18.31 24.25
C ASN A 187 0.70 18.69 23.47
N ASP A 188 0.51 19.29 22.31
CA ASP A 188 1.59 19.95 21.56
C ASP A 188 1.53 21.45 21.85
N ALA A 189 2.67 22.08 22.08
CA ALA A 189 2.72 23.49 22.48
C ALA A 189 2.26 24.48 21.40
N GLY A 190 2.19 24.04 20.13
CA GLY A 190 1.94 24.94 18.99
C GLY A 190 0.85 24.48 18.03
N LYS A 191 0.28 23.28 18.19
CA LYS A 191 -0.74 22.72 17.29
C LYS A 191 -1.54 21.60 17.95
N TYR A 192 -2.62 21.18 17.33
CA TYR A 192 -3.31 19.96 17.76
C TYR A 192 -2.47 18.72 17.44
N GLY A 193 -2.38 17.79 18.37
CA GLY A 193 -1.66 16.54 18.21
C GLY A 193 -2.29 15.67 17.11
N VAL A 194 -1.45 14.97 16.34
CA VAL A 194 -1.91 14.00 15.36
C VAL A 194 -2.14 12.66 16.06
N VAL A 195 -3.38 12.21 16.11
CA VAL A 195 -3.81 11.04 16.88
C VAL A 195 -4.28 9.87 16.03
N HIS A 196 -4.33 10.04 14.70
CA HIS A 196 -4.89 9.03 13.80
C HIS A 196 -4.03 8.83 12.54
N ASP A 197 -4.23 7.67 11.94
CA ASP A 197 -3.86 7.38 10.55
C ASP A 197 -5.12 7.20 9.71
N THR A 198 -4.93 7.22 8.41
CA THR A 198 -5.99 7.08 7.43
C THR A 198 -5.81 5.77 6.66
N ILE A 199 -6.90 5.00 6.49
CA ILE A 199 -6.92 3.82 5.62
C ILE A 199 -7.94 4.09 4.52
N TYR A 200 -7.49 4.19 3.28
CA TYR A 200 -8.35 4.35 2.12
C TYR A 200 -8.77 2.99 1.56
N TRP A 201 -10.07 2.80 1.38
CA TRP A 201 -10.63 1.62 0.74
C TRP A 201 -11.08 1.91 -0.67
N TYR A 202 -10.56 1.11 -1.61
CA TYR A 202 -10.89 1.17 -3.03
C TYR A 202 -11.21 -0.22 -3.58
N THR A 203 -11.94 -0.26 -4.69
CA THR A 203 -12.26 -1.50 -5.40
C THR A 203 -11.90 -1.39 -6.87
N LYS A 204 -11.61 -2.53 -7.53
CA LYS A 204 -11.28 -2.54 -8.95
C LYS A 204 -12.52 -2.27 -9.82
N SER A 205 -13.66 -2.84 -9.45
CA SER A 205 -14.93 -2.65 -10.16
C SER A 205 -16.06 -2.28 -9.19
N SER A 206 -17.27 -2.13 -9.72
CA SER A 206 -18.48 -1.95 -8.90
C SER A 206 -18.97 -3.23 -8.23
N LYS A 207 -18.39 -4.40 -8.60
CA LYS A 207 -18.70 -5.69 -7.99
C LYS A 207 -17.60 -6.01 -6.98
N TYR A 208 -17.92 -5.94 -5.69
CA TYR A 208 -16.97 -6.23 -4.62
C TYR A 208 -17.67 -6.93 -3.48
N TYR A 209 -16.91 -7.66 -2.68
CA TYR A 209 -17.43 -8.28 -1.47
C TYR A 209 -17.50 -7.27 -0.34
N PHE A 210 -18.66 -7.16 0.30
CA PHE A 210 -18.86 -6.41 1.52
C PHE A 210 -19.87 -7.13 2.41
N SER A 211 -19.47 -7.44 3.64
CA SER A 211 -20.36 -7.98 4.65
C SER A 211 -20.53 -6.93 5.75
N MET A 212 -21.75 -6.53 6.00
CA MET A 212 -22.06 -5.61 7.09
C MET A 212 -22.06 -6.38 8.40
N GLU A 213 -21.12 -6.06 9.28
CA GLU A 213 -21.18 -6.53 10.66
C GLU A 213 -22.10 -5.61 11.46
N MET A 214 -23.14 -6.21 12.04
CA MET A 214 -24.05 -5.51 12.96
C MET A 214 -23.44 -5.53 14.34
N ILE A 215 -23.05 -4.38 14.85
CA ILE A 215 -22.68 -4.23 16.26
C ILE A 215 -23.98 -4.08 17.07
N PRO A 216 -24.21 -4.90 18.12
CA PRO A 216 -25.36 -4.73 19.00
C PRO A 216 -25.39 -3.31 19.57
N LEU A 217 -26.55 -2.67 19.53
CA LEU A 217 -26.75 -1.38 20.18
C LEU A 217 -26.54 -1.53 21.68
N THR A 218 -25.72 -0.69 22.28
CA THR A 218 -25.61 -0.61 23.72
C THR A 218 -26.89 0.00 24.32
N GLU A 219 -27.23 -0.34 25.56
CA GLU A 219 -28.42 0.21 26.23
C GLU A 219 -28.47 1.74 26.25
N GLU A 220 -27.30 2.41 26.28
CA GLU A 220 -27.18 3.87 26.15
C GLU A 220 -27.68 4.38 24.79
N HIS A 221 -27.42 3.69 23.71
CA HIS A 221 -27.90 4.06 22.37
C HIS A 221 -29.38 3.80 22.16
N VAL A 222 -29.96 2.85 22.89
CA VAL A 222 -31.40 2.56 22.83
C VAL A 222 -32.21 3.64 23.57
N ASN A 223 -31.65 4.17 24.68
CA ASN A 223 -32.33 5.14 25.54
C ASN A 223 -32.14 6.61 25.12
N SER A 224 -31.32 6.88 24.09
CA SER A 224 -31.02 8.24 23.58
C SER A 224 -31.88 8.67 22.38
N ARG A 225 -32.92 7.91 22.03
CA ARG A 225 -33.88 8.26 20.94
C ARG A 225 -35.22 8.73 21.46
#